data_fdc448a5b07bec3855b2f49cde7998f5
#
_entry.id   fdc448a5b07bec3855b2f49cde7998f5
#
_cell.length_a   1.000
_cell.length_b   1.000
_cell.length_c   1.000
_cell.angle_alpha   90.00
_cell.angle_beta   90.00
_cell.angle_gamma   90.00
#
_symmetry.space_group_name_H-M   'P 1'
#
loop_
_entity.id
_entity.type
_entity.pdbx_description
1 polymer ?
#
loop_
_entity_poly.entity_id
_entity_poly.type
_entity_poly.pdbx_seq_one_letter_code
_entity_poly.pdbx_strand_id
1 'polypeptide(L)'
;MFNIPTVTVAKTTLEAAAETVTLTYVAPSVSWTPMHLVIRWSARSNEEVDVERGVSLRLNEDTGTNYNDQRLDGAVEAETAGRTTDATNIASIGVDTGDSSAAYGFSSGTFLLPDALSTRTDKSVVGFSGAIEQRVRIGAGRWANTAAITSISLSQEGDGAFLAGSTFELCVVDESFNVSETILASNSSSAGFAITGISAANGDLVCIGTLRSTRSDNADSVRTRLNSDTTD
;
A
#
# COMPACT_ATOMS: atom_id res chain seq x y z
N MET A 1 10.26 3.62 -10.40
CA MET A 1 8.89 3.16 -10.12
C MET A 1 8.80 1.73 -10.63
N PHE A 2 8.54 0.77 -9.76
CA PHE A 2 8.40 -0.62 -10.20
C PHE A 2 7.15 -0.72 -11.08
N ASN A 3 7.32 -1.13 -12.32
CA ASN A 3 6.20 -1.37 -13.22
C ASN A 3 5.63 -2.76 -12.94
N ILE A 4 4.87 -2.89 -11.86
CA ILE A 4 4.16 -4.13 -11.55
C ILE A 4 2.96 -4.20 -12.51
N PRO A 5 2.86 -5.22 -13.38
CA PRO A 5 1.69 -5.41 -14.23
C PRO A 5 0.43 -5.52 -13.38
N THR A 6 -0.62 -4.82 -13.76
CA THR A 6 -1.87 -4.77 -12.98
C THR A 6 -3.09 -4.74 -13.88
N VAL A 7 -4.20 -5.28 -13.36
CA VAL A 7 -5.53 -5.14 -13.96
C VAL A 7 -6.37 -4.24 -13.06
N THR A 8 -6.90 -3.15 -13.62
CA THR A 8 -7.77 -2.23 -12.88
C THR A 8 -9.11 -2.89 -12.59
N VAL A 9 -9.54 -2.89 -11.33
CA VAL A 9 -10.81 -3.46 -10.87
C VAL A 9 -11.80 -2.39 -10.39
N ALA A 10 -11.32 -1.23 -9.98
CA ALA A 10 -12.15 -0.06 -9.70
C ALA A 10 -11.37 1.22 -9.98
N LYS A 11 -12.06 2.24 -10.48
CA LYS A 11 -11.49 3.56 -10.72
C LYS A 11 -12.56 4.63 -10.53
N THR A 12 -12.18 5.74 -9.92
CA THR A 12 -13.02 6.93 -9.82
C THR A 12 -12.22 8.19 -10.07
N THR A 13 -12.87 9.16 -10.69
CA THR A 13 -12.38 10.54 -10.78
C THR A 13 -13.45 11.41 -10.14
N LEU A 14 -13.08 12.26 -9.21
CA LEU A 14 -14.01 13.12 -8.49
C LEU A 14 -14.47 14.27 -9.40
N GLU A 15 -15.77 14.46 -9.51
CA GLU A 15 -16.39 15.63 -10.16
C GLU A 15 -16.69 16.76 -9.16
N ALA A 16 -16.74 16.42 -7.87
CA ALA A 16 -16.93 17.34 -6.75
C ALA A 16 -16.04 16.93 -5.57
N ALA A 17 -15.91 17.81 -4.59
CA ALA A 17 -15.15 17.50 -3.38
C ALA A 17 -15.78 16.34 -2.61
N ALA A 18 -14.93 15.46 -2.02
CA ALA A 18 -15.34 14.32 -1.23
C ALA A 18 -14.37 14.08 -0.04
N GLU A 19 -14.92 13.96 1.17
CA GLU A 19 -14.13 13.66 2.38
C GLU A 19 -13.53 12.24 2.36
N THR A 20 -14.26 11.31 1.75
CA THR A 20 -13.86 9.91 1.65
C THR A 20 -14.16 9.37 0.26
N VAL A 21 -13.26 8.57 -0.26
CA VAL A 21 -13.43 7.82 -1.52
C VAL A 21 -13.33 6.34 -1.20
N THR A 22 -14.38 5.59 -1.51
CA THR A 22 -14.40 4.13 -1.30
C THR A 22 -14.30 3.42 -2.65
N LEU A 23 -13.32 2.53 -2.76
CA LEU A 23 -13.10 1.64 -3.87
C LEU A 23 -13.52 0.22 -3.47
N THR A 24 -14.53 -0.32 -4.14
CA THR A 24 -15.00 -1.68 -3.90
C THR A 24 -14.27 -2.66 -4.80
N TYR A 25 -13.74 -3.72 -4.21
CA TYR A 25 -13.13 -4.80 -4.96
C TYR A 25 -14.21 -5.59 -5.69
N VAL A 26 -14.08 -5.67 -7.01
CA VAL A 26 -14.88 -6.56 -7.86
C VAL A 26 -13.91 -7.53 -8.52
N ALA A 27 -14.13 -8.83 -8.33
CA ALA A 27 -13.26 -9.85 -8.89
C ALA A 27 -13.22 -9.71 -10.43
N PRO A 28 -12.05 -9.55 -11.03
CA PRO A 28 -11.93 -9.46 -12.48
C PRO A 28 -12.20 -10.81 -13.13
N SER A 29 -12.65 -10.79 -14.38
CA SER A 29 -12.77 -12.01 -15.20
C SER A 29 -11.40 -12.41 -15.75
N VAL A 30 -10.60 -13.07 -14.92
CA VAL A 30 -9.24 -13.51 -15.25
C VAL A 30 -9.11 -15.02 -15.01
N SER A 31 -8.14 -15.67 -15.67
CA SER A 31 -7.92 -17.12 -15.57
C SER A 31 -7.07 -17.55 -14.35
N TRP A 32 -6.64 -16.60 -13.54
CA TRP A 32 -5.83 -16.80 -12.35
C TRP A 32 -6.54 -16.23 -11.11
N THR A 33 -6.10 -16.59 -9.91
CA THR A 33 -6.70 -16.12 -8.66
C THR A 33 -5.92 -14.91 -8.15
N PRO A 34 -6.48 -13.71 -8.16
CA PRO A 34 -5.81 -12.53 -7.62
C PRO A 34 -5.55 -12.69 -6.12
N MET A 35 -4.36 -12.28 -5.67
CA MET A 35 -3.99 -12.30 -4.25
C MET A 35 -3.58 -10.93 -3.73
N HIS A 36 -2.95 -10.11 -4.57
CA HIS A 36 -2.36 -8.85 -4.18
C HIS A 36 -3.11 -7.67 -4.80
N LEU A 37 -3.28 -6.60 -4.02
CA LEU A 37 -3.91 -5.37 -4.47
C LEU A 37 -2.91 -4.23 -4.56
N VAL A 38 -3.13 -3.32 -5.49
CA VAL A 38 -2.40 -2.06 -5.63
C VAL A 38 -3.41 -0.91 -5.69
N ILE A 39 -3.18 0.12 -4.88
CA ILE A 39 -3.91 1.37 -4.94
C ILE A 39 -3.00 2.42 -5.54
N ARG A 40 -3.52 3.20 -6.48
CA ARG A 40 -2.87 4.38 -7.03
C ARG A 40 -3.78 5.57 -6.90
N TRP A 41 -3.22 6.75 -6.66
CA TRP A 41 -3.99 7.98 -6.67
C TRP A 41 -3.19 9.15 -7.21
N SER A 42 -3.92 10.14 -7.68
CA SER A 42 -3.47 11.49 -7.89
C SER A 42 -4.52 12.40 -7.28
N ALA A 43 -4.16 13.14 -6.22
CA ALA A 43 -5.14 13.84 -5.42
C ALA A 43 -4.65 15.22 -4.97
N ARG A 44 -5.61 16.09 -4.70
CA ARG A 44 -5.45 17.40 -4.08
C ARG A 44 -6.56 17.59 -3.06
N SER A 45 -6.27 18.26 -1.94
CA SER A 45 -7.27 18.59 -0.92
C SER A 45 -7.66 20.08 -0.90
N ASN A 46 -8.73 20.38 -0.18
CA ASN A 46 -9.20 21.74 0.06
C ASN A 46 -8.59 22.41 1.30
N GLU A 47 -7.59 21.81 1.90
CA GLU A 47 -6.94 22.38 3.07
C GLU A 47 -6.11 23.63 2.70
N GLU A 48 -6.33 24.72 3.43
CA GLU A 48 -5.80 26.06 3.09
C GLU A 48 -4.34 26.29 3.49
N VAL A 49 -3.67 25.39 4.15
CA VAL A 49 -2.37 25.71 4.77
C VAL A 49 -1.25 24.89 4.17
N ASP A 50 -0.03 25.42 4.20
CA ASP A 50 1.27 24.75 4.03
C ASP A 50 1.44 23.47 4.88
N VAL A 51 0.33 22.90 5.38
CA VAL A 51 0.29 21.70 6.19
C VAL A 51 -0.09 20.56 5.27
N GLU A 52 0.90 19.77 4.97
CA GLU A 52 0.70 18.49 4.33
C GLU A 52 -0.27 17.64 5.14
N ARG A 53 -1.35 17.28 4.51
CA ARG A 53 -2.29 16.35 5.11
C ARG A 53 -1.93 14.92 4.72
N GLY A 54 -2.13 14.02 5.66
CA GLY A 54 -1.99 12.61 5.41
C GLY A 54 -3.19 12.06 4.63
N VAL A 55 -2.91 11.19 3.69
CA VAL A 55 -3.92 10.30 3.14
C VAL A 55 -4.01 9.09 4.05
N SER A 56 -5.18 8.87 4.63
CA SER A 56 -5.47 7.74 5.51
C SER A 56 -6.20 6.64 4.75
N LEU A 57 -6.00 5.40 5.19
CA LEU A 57 -6.57 4.21 4.56
C LEU A 57 -7.32 3.35 5.57
N ARG A 58 -8.54 2.96 5.22
CA ARG A 58 -9.36 2.02 5.99
C ARG A 58 -9.76 0.83 5.11
N LEU A 59 -9.71 -0.36 5.67
CA LEU A 59 -10.01 -1.61 4.99
C LEU A 59 -11.36 -2.14 5.47
N ASN A 60 -12.23 -2.55 4.53
CA ASN A 60 -13.55 -3.12 4.82
C ASN A 60 -14.41 -2.26 5.76
N GLU A 61 -14.21 -0.93 5.73
CA GLU A 61 -14.91 0.03 6.61
C GLU A 61 -14.75 -0.28 8.12
N ASP A 62 -13.74 -1.07 8.49
CA ASP A 62 -13.50 -1.44 9.88
C ASP A 62 -13.07 -0.23 10.71
N THR A 63 -13.84 0.10 11.73
CA THR A 63 -13.60 1.20 12.68
C THR A 63 -13.01 0.74 14.02
N GLY A 64 -12.67 -0.54 14.13
CA GLY A 64 -11.97 -1.10 15.30
C GLY A 64 -10.56 -0.54 15.46
N THR A 65 -10.04 -0.57 16.68
CA THR A 65 -8.69 -0.10 17.02
C THR A 65 -7.62 -1.14 16.73
N ASN A 66 -7.62 -1.71 15.55
CA ASN A 66 -6.77 -2.83 15.14
C ASN A 66 -5.80 -2.48 13.99
N TYR A 67 -5.55 -1.19 13.80
CA TYR A 67 -4.58 -0.69 12.83
C TYR A 67 -3.32 -0.17 13.50
N ASN A 68 -2.20 -0.39 12.86
CA ASN A 68 -0.91 0.19 13.21
C ASN A 68 -0.23 0.70 11.93
N ASP A 69 0.52 1.78 12.05
CA ASP A 69 1.33 2.30 10.94
C ASP A 69 2.69 2.83 11.38
N GLN A 70 3.58 2.97 10.41
CA GLN A 70 4.85 3.66 10.51
C GLN A 70 5.10 4.44 9.24
N ARG A 71 5.70 5.62 9.36
CA ARG A 71 6.05 6.47 8.23
C ARG A 71 7.43 7.09 8.38
N LEU A 72 8.03 7.34 7.24
CA LEU A 72 9.23 8.16 7.10
C LEU A 72 8.92 9.27 6.10
N ASP A 73 9.11 10.50 6.51
CA ASP A 73 8.89 11.70 5.72
C ASP A 73 10.21 12.39 5.41
N GLY A 74 10.46 12.67 4.15
CA GLY A 74 11.46 13.64 3.70
C GLY A 74 10.77 14.92 3.28
N ALA A 75 10.98 16.00 4.04
CA ALA A 75 10.50 17.35 3.76
C ALA A 75 11.65 18.29 3.41
N VAL A 76 11.34 19.47 2.89
CA VAL A 76 12.35 20.44 2.43
C VAL A 76 13.33 20.85 3.56
N GLU A 77 12.88 20.87 4.80
CA GLU A 77 13.69 21.36 5.93
C GLU A 77 13.94 20.32 7.03
N ALA A 78 13.29 19.16 6.99
CA ALA A 78 13.43 18.14 8.02
C ALA A 78 13.01 16.75 7.57
N GLU A 79 13.64 15.73 8.14
CA GLU A 79 13.18 14.34 8.07
C GLU A 79 12.43 14.02 9.36
N THR A 80 11.29 13.36 9.24
CA THR A 80 10.51 12.93 10.39
C THR A 80 10.11 11.49 10.27
N ALA A 81 10.05 10.78 11.40
CA ALA A 81 9.48 9.45 11.48
C ALA A 81 8.29 9.46 12.43
N GLY A 82 7.26 8.75 12.09
CA GLY A 82 6.05 8.61 12.90
C GLY A 82 5.60 7.17 13.03
N ARG A 83 4.92 6.89 14.13
CA ARG A 83 4.27 5.59 14.38
C ARG A 83 2.94 5.82 15.08
N THR A 84 1.92 5.09 14.64
CA THR A 84 0.61 5.03 15.30
C THR A 84 0.28 3.59 15.65
N THR A 85 -0.33 3.36 16.81
CA THR A 85 -0.78 2.04 17.27
C THR A 85 -2.23 2.13 17.72
N ASP A 86 -2.95 1.01 17.65
CA ASP A 86 -4.32 0.90 18.11
C ASP A 86 -5.25 1.97 17.51
N ALA A 87 -5.04 2.27 16.24
CA ALA A 87 -5.81 3.25 15.48
C ALA A 87 -7.02 2.62 14.79
N THR A 88 -7.94 3.46 14.33
CA THR A 88 -9.15 3.06 13.58
C THR A 88 -8.95 3.08 12.07
N ASN A 89 -7.76 3.43 11.62
CA ASN A 89 -7.31 3.43 10.22
C ASN A 89 -5.78 3.38 10.18
N ILE A 90 -5.22 3.17 9.01
CA ILE A 90 -3.79 3.42 8.75
C ILE A 90 -3.67 4.91 8.47
N ALA A 91 -3.24 5.65 9.47
CA ALA A 91 -3.20 7.09 9.42
C ALA A 91 -1.99 7.58 8.63
N SER A 92 -2.17 8.65 7.87
CA SER A 92 -1.06 9.39 7.25
C SER A 92 -0.07 8.52 6.45
N ILE A 93 -0.55 7.45 5.82
CA ILE A 93 0.34 6.58 5.03
C ILE A 93 0.79 7.25 3.73
N GLY A 94 -0.03 8.16 3.20
CA GLY A 94 0.27 8.99 2.04
C GLY A 94 0.28 10.47 2.36
N VAL A 95 0.69 11.30 1.41
CA VAL A 95 0.58 12.75 1.45
C VAL A 95 -0.20 13.26 0.26
N ASP A 96 -0.92 14.34 0.44
CA ASP A 96 -1.57 15.05 -0.64
C ASP A 96 -1.14 16.52 -0.70
N THR A 97 -1.51 17.18 -1.76
CA THR A 97 -1.22 18.59 -2.01
C THR A 97 -2.42 19.43 -1.57
N GLY A 98 -2.20 20.38 -0.66
CA GLY A 98 -3.22 21.31 -0.18
C GLY A 98 -3.62 22.39 -1.21
N ASP A 99 -4.66 23.14 -0.90
CA ASP A 99 -5.24 24.16 -1.80
C ASP A 99 -4.33 25.39 -2.02
N SER A 100 -3.45 25.69 -1.08
CA SER A 100 -2.45 26.76 -1.20
C SER A 100 -1.37 26.50 -2.25
N SER A 101 -1.22 25.25 -2.70
CA SER A 101 -0.29 24.89 -3.76
C SER A 101 -0.77 25.39 -5.13
N ALA A 102 0.14 25.38 -6.13
CA ALA A 102 -0.18 25.80 -7.49
C ALA A 102 -1.49 25.16 -7.99
N ALA A 103 -2.32 25.92 -8.69
CA ALA A 103 -3.71 25.57 -9.05
C ALA A 103 -3.91 24.21 -9.73
N TYR A 104 -2.87 23.59 -10.26
CA TYR A 104 -2.91 22.27 -10.90
C TYR A 104 -1.92 21.29 -10.28
N GLY A 105 -1.41 21.60 -9.09
CA GLY A 105 -0.54 20.70 -8.32
C GLY A 105 -1.36 19.56 -7.71
N PHE A 106 -1.05 18.32 -8.08
CA PHE A 106 -1.60 17.10 -7.48
C PHE A 106 -0.45 16.29 -6.89
N SER A 107 -0.69 15.73 -5.73
CA SER A 107 0.15 14.66 -5.19
C SER A 107 -0.13 13.34 -5.89
N SER A 108 0.78 12.41 -5.78
CA SER A 108 0.57 11.05 -6.25
C SER A 108 1.12 10.02 -5.28
N GLY A 109 0.52 8.85 -5.27
CA GLY A 109 0.99 7.75 -4.45
C GLY A 109 0.58 6.38 -4.96
N THR A 110 1.27 5.38 -4.43
CA THR A 110 1.02 3.97 -4.71
C THR A 110 1.17 3.17 -3.44
N PHE A 111 0.17 2.34 -3.12
CA PHE A 111 0.21 1.36 -2.03
C PHE A 111 0.09 -0.05 -2.59
N LEU A 112 0.94 -0.95 -2.11
CA LEU A 112 0.84 -2.39 -2.34
C LEU A 112 0.28 -3.05 -1.07
N LEU A 113 -0.70 -3.92 -1.25
CA LEU A 113 -1.30 -4.75 -0.22
C LEU A 113 -1.05 -6.23 -0.59
N PRO A 114 0.04 -6.82 -0.07
CA PRO A 114 0.34 -8.23 -0.29
C PRO A 114 -0.71 -9.10 0.39
N ASP A 115 -1.04 -10.25 -0.21
CA ASP A 115 -2.01 -11.22 0.33
C ASP A 115 -3.37 -10.61 0.72
N ALA A 116 -3.76 -9.52 0.07
CA ALA A 116 -4.95 -8.75 0.40
C ALA A 116 -6.24 -9.57 0.37
N LEU A 117 -6.33 -10.52 -0.53
CA LEU A 117 -7.52 -11.37 -0.74
C LEU A 117 -7.43 -12.72 -0.01
N SER A 118 -6.32 -13.01 0.66
CA SER A 118 -6.16 -14.19 1.52
C SER A 118 -6.92 -14.02 2.84
N THR A 119 -7.34 -15.13 3.43
CA THR A 119 -7.92 -15.18 4.79
C THR A 119 -6.97 -15.79 5.82
N ARG A 120 -5.70 -15.95 5.46
CA ARG A 120 -4.70 -16.67 6.27
C ARG A 120 -3.88 -15.76 7.19
N THR A 121 -3.70 -14.51 6.79
CA THR A 121 -2.81 -13.57 7.46
C THR A 121 -3.50 -12.23 7.71
N ASP A 122 -3.02 -11.49 8.71
CA ASP A 122 -3.31 -10.05 8.83
C ASP A 122 -2.89 -9.33 7.55
N LYS A 123 -3.53 -8.21 7.26
CA LYS A 123 -3.20 -7.42 6.09
C LYS A 123 -2.09 -6.45 6.39
N SER A 124 -1.13 -6.38 5.49
CA SER A 124 -0.09 -5.36 5.47
C SER A 124 -0.26 -4.44 4.28
N VAL A 125 0.23 -3.24 4.42
CA VAL A 125 0.29 -2.27 3.33
C VAL A 125 1.66 -1.60 3.36
N VAL A 126 2.22 -1.34 2.20
CA VAL A 126 3.44 -0.57 2.05
C VAL A 126 3.33 0.31 0.82
N GLY A 127 3.84 1.51 0.89
CA GLY A 127 3.77 2.41 -0.25
C GLY A 127 4.59 3.67 -0.09
N PHE A 128 4.53 4.46 -1.13
CA PHE A 128 5.17 5.77 -1.18
C PHE A 128 4.25 6.78 -1.86
N SER A 129 4.45 8.02 -1.51
CA SER A 129 3.74 9.15 -2.10
C SER A 129 4.63 10.38 -2.13
N GLY A 130 4.27 11.34 -2.96
CA GLY A 130 4.95 12.62 -3.05
C GLY A 130 3.97 13.75 -3.36
N ALA A 131 4.12 14.85 -2.63
CA ALA A 131 3.48 16.11 -2.93
C ALA A 131 4.52 17.07 -3.52
N ILE A 132 4.14 17.78 -4.59
CA ILE A 132 5.04 18.66 -5.30
C ILE A 132 5.59 19.74 -4.36
N GLU A 133 6.90 19.93 -4.39
CA GLU A 133 7.63 20.98 -3.63
C GLU A 133 7.56 20.87 -2.10
N GLN A 134 6.97 19.80 -1.56
CA GLN A 134 6.72 19.74 -0.12
C GLN A 134 7.33 18.49 0.52
N ARG A 135 6.90 17.28 0.11
CA ARG A 135 7.24 16.07 0.84
C ARG A 135 7.22 14.81 -0.01
N VAL A 136 8.09 13.89 0.34
CA VAL A 136 7.99 12.48 -0.04
C VAL A 136 7.76 11.66 1.23
N ARG A 137 6.92 10.64 1.15
CA ARG A 137 6.58 9.75 2.26
C ARG A 137 6.72 8.29 1.85
N ILE A 138 7.35 7.51 2.70
CA ILE A 138 7.30 6.06 2.68
C ILE A 138 6.50 5.64 3.90
N GLY A 139 5.46 4.82 3.70
CA GLY A 139 4.60 4.35 4.77
C GLY A 139 4.43 2.85 4.73
N ALA A 140 4.26 2.26 5.91
CA ALA A 140 3.86 0.87 6.09
C ALA A 140 2.78 0.79 7.16
N GLY A 141 1.80 -0.09 6.95
CA GLY A 141 0.72 -0.28 7.90
C GLY A 141 0.31 -1.74 8.03
N ARG A 142 -0.41 -2.04 9.11
CA ARG A 142 -1.01 -3.33 9.39
C ARG A 142 -2.46 -3.14 9.80
N TRP A 143 -3.32 -3.96 9.28
CA TRP A 143 -4.66 -4.22 9.80
C TRP A 143 -4.68 -5.62 10.43
N ALA A 144 -4.84 -5.68 11.76
CA ALA A 144 -4.85 -6.93 12.53
C ALA A 144 -6.18 -7.69 12.32
N ASN A 145 -6.44 -8.09 11.08
CA ASN A 145 -7.60 -8.84 10.66
C ASN A 145 -7.24 -9.73 9.47
N THR A 146 -7.73 -10.95 9.47
CA THR A 146 -7.47 -11.93 8.40
C THR A 146 -8.52 -11.92 7.30
N ALA A 147 -9.60 -11.15 7.41
CA ALA A 147 -10.63 -11.09 6.38
C ALA A 147 -10.06 -10.64 5.03
N ALA A 148 -10.53 -11.24 3.94
CA ALA A 148 -10.23 -10.76 2.60
C ALA A 148 -10.71 -9.31 2.43
N ILE A 149 -9.95 -8.49 1.73
CA ILE A 149 -10.32 -7.11 1.46
C ILE A 149 -11.41 -7.08 0.39
N THR A 150 -12.54 -6.43 0.72
CA THR A 150 -13.67 -6.21 -0.18
C THR A 150 -13.88 -4.75 -0.52
N SER A 151 -13.38 -3.84 0.34
CA SER A 151 -13.42 -2.40 0.09
C SER A 151 -12.25 -1.69 0.74
N ILE A 152 -11.87 -0.57 0.15
CA ILE A 152 -10.79 0.29 0.63
C ILE A 152 -11.31 1.72 0.58
N SER A 153 -11.29 2.40 1.73
CA SER A 153 -11.65 3.80 1.83
C SER A 153 -10.40 4.63 2.06
N LEU A 154 -10.27 5.68 1.27
CA LEU A 154 -9.21 6.69 1.38
C LEU A 154 -9.87 7.97 1.89
N SER A 155 -9.29 8.61 2.90
CA SER A 155 -9.77 9.87 3.46
C SER A 155 -8.60 10.81 3.73
N GLN A 156 -8.91 12.09 3.81
CA GLN A 156 -7.98 13.08 4.32
C GLN A 156 -7.83 12.92 5.83
N GLU A 157 -6.66 13.28 6.35
CA GLU A 157 -6.45 13.42 7.78
C GLU A 157 -7.09 14.74 8.24
N GLY A 158 -7.91 14.71 9.29
CA GLY A 158 -8.69 15.85 9.75
C GLY A 158 -10.03 16.00 9.00
N ASP A 159 -10.49 17.24 8.86
CA ASP A 159 -11.81 17.58 8.26
C ASP A 159 -11.71 17.94 6.77
N GLY A 160 -10.59 17.61 6.13
CA GLY A 160 -10.33 17.90 4.72
C GLY A 160 -11.10 17.03 3.75
N ALA A 161 -11.23 17.51 2.52
CA ALA A 161 -11.83 16.77 1.41
C ALA A 161 -10.90 16.75 0.19
N PHE A 162 -10.90 15.65 -0.54
CA PHE A 162 -10.27 15.59 -1.87
C PHE A 162 -11.06 16.46 -2.84
N LEU A 163 -10.38 17.25 -3.65
CA LEU A 163 -10.99 18.15 -4.63
C LEU A 163 -11.36 17.41 -5.93
N ALA A 164 -12.25 18.04 -6.69
CA ALA A 164 -12.57 17.62 -8.06
C ALA A 164 -11.32 17.48 -8.92
N GLY A 165 -11.29 16.49 -9.80
CA GLY A 165 -10.12 16.12 -10.60
C GLY A 165 -9.22 15.07 -9.91
N SER A 166 -9.36 14.83 -8.61
CA SER A 166 -8.66 13.76 -7.92
C SER A 166 -9.07 12.40 -8.48
N THR A 167 -8.10 11.51 -8.70
CA THR A 167 -8.31 10.18 -9.27
C THR A 167 -7.78 9.10 -8.34
N PHE A 168 -8.54 8.02 -8.23
CA PHE A 168 -8.21 6.86 -7.39
C PHE A 168 -8.45 5.58 -8.18
N GLU A 169 -7.54 4.64 -8.09
CA GLU A 169 -7.57 3.41 -8.83
C GLU A 169 -7.20 2.23 -7.94
N LEU A 170 -8.01 1.19 -7.96
CA LEU A 170 -7.74 -0.11 -7.34
C LEU A 170 -7.44 -1.11 -8.42
N CYS A 171 -6.31 -1.78 -8.29
CA CYS A 171 -5.85 -2.80 -9.22
C CYS A 171 -5.56 -4.10 -8.49
N VAL A 172 -5.66 -5.21 -9.22
CA VAL A 172 -5.02 -6.48 -8.84
C VAL A 172 -3.67 -6.57 -9.54
N VAL A 173 -2.69 -7.17 -8.87
CA VAL A 173 -1.42 -7.53 -9.53
C VAL A 173 -1.73 -8.61 -10.57
N ASP A 174 -1.23 -8.44 -11.78
CA ASP A 174 -1.36 -9.47 -12.81
C ASP A 174 -0.41 -10.63 -12.53
N GLU A 175 -0.94 -11.73 -12.05
CA GLU A 175 -0.22 -12.94 -11.70
C GLU A 175 -0.27 -14.01 -12.82
N SER A 176 -0.67 -13.61 -14.03
CA SER A 176 -0.66 -14.50 -15.21
C SER A 176 0.74 -14.90 -15.67
N PHE A 177 1.77 -14.16 -15.20
CA PHE A 177 3.17 -14.50 -15.46
C PHE A 177 3.67 -15.50 -14.41
N ASN A 178 4.37 -16.53 -14.82
CA ASN A 178 5.03 -17.58 -14.04
C ASN A 178 5.20 -17.26 -12.52
N VAL A 179 4.12 -17.36 -11.78
CA VAL A 179 4.13 -17.14 -10.33
C VAL A 179 4.59 -18.44 -9.67
N SER A 180 5.64 -18.37 -8.89
CA SER A 180 6.02 -19.43 -7.95
C SER A 180 5.62 -19.00 -6.55
N GLU A 181 4.68 -19.68 -5.94
CA GLU A 181 4.21 -19.38 -4.59
C GLU A 181 4.82 -20.36 -3.58
N THR A 182 5.36 -19.85 -2.49
CA THR A 182 5.75 -20.64 -1.33
C THR A 182 4.95 -20.22 -0.11
N ILE A 183 4.13 -21.12 0.41
CA ILE A 183 3.33 -20.91 1.60
C ILE A 183 3.94 -21.70 2.74
N LEU A 184 4.33 -21.02 3.81
CA LEU A 184 4.67 -21.67 5.07
C LEU A 184 3.43 -21.73 5.95
N ALA A 185 3.20 -22.87 6.59
CA ALA A 185 2.10 -23.00 7.55
C ALA A 185 2.24 -21.94 8.67
N SER A 186 1.11 -21.42 9.15
CA SER A 186 1.05 -20.28 10.08
C SER A 186 1.86 -20.47 11.38
N ASN A 187 2.15 -21.72 11.75
CA ASN A 187 2.92 -22.09 12.95
C ASN A 187 4.26 -22.74 12.63
N SER A 188 4.68 -22.77 11.36
CA SER A 188 6.00 -23.28 11.00
C SER A 188 7.02 -22.15 11.02
N SER A 189 8.21 -22.43 11.56
CA SER A 189 9.37 -21.57 11.43
C SER A 189 10.34 -22.20 10.43
N SER A 190 10.93 -21.38 9.58
CA SER A 190 11.99 -21.80 8.69
C SER A 190 13.11 -20.78 8.72
N ALA A 191 14.35 -21.25 8.75
CA ALA A 191 15.53 -20.38 8.64
C ALA A 191 15.65 -19.76 7.23
N GLY A 192 14.94 -20.32 6.27
CA GLY A 192 14.85 -19.83 4.90
C GLY A 192 13.88 -20.69 4.08
N PHE A 193 13.46 -20.16 2.97
CA PHE A 193 12.72 -20.89 1.94
C PHE A 193 13.30 -20.55 0.58
N ALA A 194 13.10 -21.41 -0.38
CA ALA A 194 13.53 -21.20 -1.75
C ALA A 194 12.31 -21.20 -2.68
N ILE A 195 12.26 -20.21 -3.55
CA ILE A 195 11.35 -20.21 -4.69
C ILE A 195 12.13 -20.76 -5.87
N THR A 196 11.69 -21.88 -6.41
CA THR A 196 12.36 -22.59 -7.51
C THR A 196 11.46 -22.66 -8.74
N GLY A 197 12.01 -23.06 -9.87
CA GLY A 197 11.25 -23.18 -11.11
C GLY A 197 10.97 -21.86 -11.81
N ILE A 198 11.69 -20.81 -11.45
CA ILE A 198 11.63 -19.54 -12.16
C ILE A 198 12.25 -19.75 -13.54
N SER A 199 11.43 -19.75 -14.59
CA SER A 199 11.93 -19.81 -15.96
C SER A 199 12.59 -18.49 -16.34
N ALA A 200 13.63 -18.54 -17.17
CA ALA A 200 14.23 -17.34 -17.73
C ALA A 200 13.18 -16.63 -18.61
N ALA A 201 12.50 -15.64 -18.04
CA ALA A 201 11.58 -14.78 -18.74
C ALA A 201 12.29 -13.46 -19.07
N ASN A 202 12.00 -12.90 -20.22
CA ASN A 202 12.44 -11.54 -20.54
C ASN A 202 11.60 -10.55 -19.72
N GLY A 203 12.13 -10.10 -18.59
CA GLY A 203 11.41 -9.16 -17.75
C GLY A 203 12.02 -9.03 -16.34
N ASP A 204 11.46 -8.13 -15.57
CA ASP A 204 11.85 -7.88 -14.20
C ASP A 204 11.30 -8.95 -13.26
N LEU A 205 12.10 -9.36 -12.28
CA LEU A 205 11.68 -10.26 -11.22
C LEU A 205 11.16 -9.42 -10.04
N VAL A 206 9.90 -9.62 -9.69
CA VAL A 206 9.28 -8.97 -8.54
C VAL A 206 8.96 -10.03 -7.48
N CYS A 207 9.45 -9.83 -6.27
CA CYS A 207 9.12 -10.64 -5.11
C CYS A 207 8.15 -9.87 -4.21
N ILE A 208 6.96 -10.43 -4.00
CA ILE A 208 5.92 -9.86 -3.12
C ILE A 208 5.63 -10.89 -2.04
N GLY A 209 5.58 -10.46 -0.77
CA GLY A 209 5.30 -11.40 0.31
C GLY A 209 4.96 -10.75 1.63
N THR A 210 4.28 -11.52 2.48
CA THR A 210 4.04 -11.21 3.89
C THR A 210 4.89 -12.13 4.74
N LEU A 211 5.75 -11.57 5.57
CA LEU A 211 6.70 -12.32 6.39
C LEU A 211 6.52 -11.98 7.87
N ARG A 212 6.68 -12.99 8.72
CA ARG A 212 6.74 -12.84 10.17
C ARG A 212 7.95 -13.59 10.72
N SER A 213 8.79 -12.91 11.47
CA SER A 213 9.90 -13.53 12.20
C SER A 213 9.42 -14.15 13.53
N THR A 214 10.08 -15.20 13.97
CA THR A 214 9.91 -15.80 15.30
C THR A 214 10.79 -15.14 16.37
N ARG A 215 11.66 -14.18 15.98
CA ARG A 215 12.51 -13.45 16.91
C ARG A 215 11.67 -12.52 17.78
N SER A 216 12.13 -12.36 19.02
CA SER A 216 11.54 -11.44 20.00
C SER A 216 11.97 -9.98 19.78
N ASP A 217 12.96 -9.75 18.94
CA ASP A 217 13.47 -8.42 18.66
C ASP A 217 12.52 -7.64 17.76
N ASN A 218 12.49 -6.32 17.92
CA ASN A 218 11.58 -5.44 17.18
C ASN A 218 11.92 -5.32 15.69
N ALA A 219 13.10 -5.75 15.27
CA ALA A 219 13.51 -5.74 13.88
C ALA A 219 14.27 -7.01 13.52
N ASP A 220 14.02 -7.52 12.33
CA ASP A 220 14.76 -8.63 11.74
C ASP A 220 15.05 -8.32 10.27
N SER A 221 16.11 -8.87 9.73
CA SER A 221 16.50 -8.66 8.35
C SER A 221 16.13 -9.87 7.49
N VAL A 222 15.57 -9.58 6.33
CA VAL A 222 15.33 -10.57 5.28
C VAL A 222 16.48 -10.47 4.28
N ARG A 223 17.14 -11.58 4.00
CA ARG A 223 18.19 -11.67 2.99
C ARG A 223 17.68 -12.44 1.78
N THR A 224 17.87 -11.89 0.61
CA THR A 224 17.57 -12.56 -0.66
C THR A 224 18.85 -13.02 -1.32
N ARG A 225 18.86 -14.25 -1.80
CA ARG A 225 19.95 -14.81 -2.62
C ARG A 225 19.38 -15.24 -3.96
N LEU A 226 20.05 -14.89 -5.04
CA LEU A 226 19.69 -15.30 -6.39
C LEU A 226 20.59 -16.47 -6.82
N ASN A 227 19.98 -17.49 -7.42
CA ASN A 227 20.68 -18.66 -7.95
C ASN A 227 21.59 -19.39 -6.93
N SER A 228 21.20 -19.37 -5.65
CA SER A 228 22.00 -19.96 -4.57
C SER A 228 23.43 -19.41 -4.47
N ASP A 229 23.65 -18.20 -4.96
CA ASP A 229 24.95 -17.55 -4.85
C ASP A 229 25.33 -17.37 -3.38
N THR A 230 26.47 -17.90 -2.99
CA THR A 230 27.03 -17.85 -1.62
C THR A 230 28.26 -16.97 -1.52
N THR A 231 28.67 -16.33 -2.61
CA THR A 231 29.75 -15.36 -2.59
C THR A 231 29.29 -14.06 -1.95
N ASP A 232 29.91 -13.69 -0.83
CA ASP A 232 29.73 -12.39 -0.16
C ASP A 232 30.53 -11.30 -0.87
#